data_2530462c8187aa4ddf566dc2c1c17843
#
_entry.id   2530462c8187aa4ddf566dc2c1c17843
#
_cell.length_a   1.000
_cell.length_b   1.000
_cell.length_c   1.000
_cell.angle_alpha   90.00
_cell.angle_beta   90.00
_cell.angle_gamma   90.00
#
_symmetry.space_group_name_H-M   'P 1'
#
loop_
_entity.id
_entity.type
_entity.pdbx_description
1 polymer ?
#
loop_
_entity_poly.entity_id
_entity_poly.type
_entity_poly.pdbx_seq_one_letter_code
_entity_poly.pdbx_strand_id
1 'polypeptide(L)'
;MSKITLEYPPSWLAAMGVDAPQFAADTKIAAAMKLFERHRLSSGQAAHLAGMSRVEFLLTCRQWGVSSVDWDEEDLAAEFSGTLPVVPA
;
A
#
# COMPACT_ATOMS: atom_id res chain seq x y z
N MET A 1 8.13 -15.32 -5.69
CA MET A 1 7.85 -14.10 -4.94
C MET A 1 8.35 -14.21 -3.51
N SER A 2 8.84 -13.11 -2.99
CA SER A 2 9.28 -13.06 -1.60
C SER A 2 8.11 -12.89 -0.66
N LYS A 3 8.28 -13.30 0.57
CA LYS A 3 7.26 -13.19 1.62
C LYS A 3 7.83 -12.49 2.83
N ILE A 4 6.95 -11.82 3.55
CA ILE A 4 7.25 -11.25 4.86
C ILE A 4 6.33 -11.93 5.88
N THR A 5 6.88 -12.32 7.00
CA THR A 5 6.11 -12.88 8.11
C THR A 5 6.19 -11.91 9.28
N LEU A 6 5.06 -11.55 9.84
CA LEU A 6 4.97 -10.69 11.01
C LEU A 6 4.51 -11.51 12.21
N GLU A 7 5.23 -11.38 13.31
CA GLU A 7 4.86 -12.01 14.57
C GLU A 7 4.28 -10.95 15.50
N TYR A 8 3.23 -11.32 16.20
CA TYR A 8 2.57 -10.40 17.12
C TYR A 8 1.83 -11.18 18.22
N PRO A 9 1.68 -10.59 19.41
CA PRO A 9 0.90 -11.25 20.46
C PRO A 9 -0.58 -11.32 20.08
N PRO A 10 -1.23 -12.49 20.23
CA PRO A 10 -2.65 -12.63 19.91
C PRO A 10 -3.56 -11.66 20.65
N SER A 11 -3.14 -11.18 21.82
CA SER A 11 -3.91 -10.21 22.59
C SER A 11 -4.14 -8.89 21.83
N TRP A 12 -3.31 -8.57 20.85
CA TRP A 12 -3.49 -7.37 20.04
C TRP A 12 -4.79 -7.41 19.25
N LEU A 13 -5.18 -8.60 18.78
CA LEU A 13 -6.41 -8.76 18.02
C LEU A 13 -7.62 -8.35 18.85
N ALA A 14 -7.67 -8.80 20.10
CA ALA A 14 -8.75 -8.43 21.01
C ALA A 14 -8.73 -6.93 21.31
N ALA A 15 -7.56 -6.36 21.51
CA ALA A 15 -7.42 -4.93 21.79
C ALA A 15 -7.89 -4.05 20.64
N MET A 16 -7.67 -4.51 19.41
CA MET A 16 -8.10 -3.77 18.20
C MET A 16 -9.52 -4.13 17.78
N GLY A 17 -10.09 -5.19 18.32
CA GLY A 17 -11.42 -5.63 17.92
C GLY A 17 -11.48 -6.23 16.52
N VAL A 18 -10.40 -6.87 16.09
CA VAL A 18 -10.32 -7.48 14.75
C VAL A 18 -9.86 -8.93 14.85
N ASP A 19 -10.10 -9.70 13.81
CA ASP A 19 -9.55 -11.05 13.69
C ASP A 19 -8.22 -11.02 12.92
N ALA A 20 -7.55 -12.17 12.83
CA ALA A 20 -6.24 -12.24 12.19
C ALA A 20 -6.28 -11.86 10.70
N PRO A 21 -7.24 -12.31 9.89
CA PRO A 21 -7.34 -11.88 8.50
C PRO A 21 -7.52 -10.37 8.35
N GLN A 22 -8.32 -9.75 9.20
CA GLN A 22 -8.54 -8.31 9.16
C GLN A 22 -7.27 -7.56 9.55
N PHE A 23 -6.56 -8.04 10.58
CA PHE A 23 -5.30 -7.44 10.97
C PHE A 23 -4.26 -7.54 9.85
N ALA A 24 -4.20 -8.68 9.17
CA ALA A 24 -3.28 -8.86 8.04
C ALA A 24 -3.62 -7.88 6.91
N ALA A 25 -4.88 -7.72 6.58
CA ALA A 25 -5.33 -6.80 5.54
C ALA A 25 -4.99 -5.35 5.91
N ASP A 26 -5.29 -4.96 7.14
CA ASP A 26 -5.01 -3.61 7.62
C ASP A 26 -3.52 -3.30 7.63
N THR A 27 -2.71 -4.29 8.01
CA THR A 27 -1.26 -4.14 8.02
C THR A 27 -0.70 -3.92 6.62
N LYS A 28 -1.21 -4.67 5.64
CA LYS A 28 -0.79 -4.50 4.25
C LYS A 28 -1.15 -3.11 3.72
N ILE A 29 -2.36 -2.65 4.03
CA ILE A 29 -2.81 -1.33 3.61
C ILE A 29 -1.94 -0.25 4.26
N ALA A 30 -1.71 -0.35 5.55
CA ALA A 30 -0.90 0.62 6.27
C ALA A 30 0.54 0.68 5.73
N ALA A 31 1.14 -0.49 5.47
CA ALA A 31 2.46 -0.56 4.89
C ALA A 31 2.50 0.05 3.50
N ALA A 32 1.51 -0.28 2.67
CA ALA A 32 1.42 0.26 1.31
C ALA A 32 1.28 1.78 1.32
N MET A 33 0.43 2.30 2.19
CA MET A 33 0.22 3.74 2.34
C MET A 33 1.51 4.46 2.72
N LYS A 34 2.21 3.96 3.72
CA LYS A 34 3.43 4.61 4.18
C LYS A 34 4.54 4.52 3.14
N LEU A 35 4.71 3.38 2.49
CA LEU A 35 5.72 3.22 1.47
C LEU A 35 5.43 4.09 0.25
N PHE A 36 4.16 4.23 -0.11
CA PHE A 36 3.74 5.13 -1.17
C PHE A 36 3.99 6.59 -0.77
N GLU A 37 3.60 6.97 0.43
CA GLU A 37 3.80 8.33 0.94
C GLU A 37 5.29 8.69 0.96
N ARG A 38 6.15 7.74 1.29
CA ARG A 38 7.59 7.95 1.35
C ARG A 38 8.27 7.76 -0.01
N HIS A 39 7.51 7.61 -1.06
CA HIS A 39 8.03 7.47 -2.42
C HIS A 39 8.89 6.23 -2.63
N ARG A 40 8.59 5.18 -1.86
CA ARG A 40 9.29 3.90 -1.98
C ARG A 40 8.60 2.95 -2.96
N LEU A 41 7.29 3.10 -3.09
CA LEU A 41 6.49 2.32 -4.04
C LEU A 41 5.66 3.26 -4.89
N SER A 42 5.44 2.89 -6.14
CA SER A 42 4.48 3.58 -7.01
C SER A 42 3.05 3.26 -6.53
N SER A 43 2.08 4.00 -7.03
CA SER A 43 0.67 3.74 -6.71
C SER A 43 0.25 2.34 -7.14
N GLY A 44 0.71 1.88 -8.30
CA GLY A 44 0.41 0.52 -8.76
C GLY A 44 1.01 -0.56 -7.89
N GLN A 45 2.27 -0.37 -7.49
CA GLN A 45 2.96 -1.31 -6.60
C GLN A 45 2.32 -1.34 -5.22
N ALA A 46 2.00 -0.18 -4.67
CA ALA A 46 1.36 -0.08 -3.38
C ALA A 46 -0.04 -0.71 -3.39
N ALA A 47 -0.80 -0.48 -4.45
CA ALA A 47 -2.12 -1.09 -4.61
C ALA A 47 -2.00 -2.62 -4.63
N HIS A 48 -1.01 -3.14 -5.35
CA HIS A 48 -0.77 -4.58 -5.39
C HIS A 48 -0.46 -5.12 -3.98
N LEU A 49 0.40 -4.44 -3.24
CA LEU A 49 0.71 -4.83 -1.87
C LEU A 49 -0.53 -4.81 -0.98
N ALA A 50 -1.38 -3.81 -1.14
CA ALA A 50 -2.61 -3.66 -0.35
C ALA A 50 -3.71 -4.62 -0.77
N GLY A 51 -3.55 -5.31 -1.89
CA GLY A 51 -4.58 -6.21 -2.41
C GLY A 51 -5.76 -5.46 -3.03
N MET A 52 -5.51 -4.30 -3.59
CA MET A 52 -6.53 -3.41 -4.17
C MET A 52 -6.22 -3.09 -5.61
N SER A 53 -7.23 -2.63 -6.35
CA SER A 53 -6.98 -2.00 -7.63
C SER A 53 -6.31 -0.65 -7.38
N ARG A 54 -5.68 -0.10 -8.40
CA ARG A 54 -5.02 1.21 -8.28
C ARG A 54 -6.02 2.29 -7.92
N VAL A 55 -7.21 2.27 -8.51
CA VAL A 55 -8.28 3.24 -8.21
C VAL A 55 -8.71 3.14 -6.76
N GLU A 56 -8.95 1.92 -6.27
CA GLU A 56 -9.32 1.69 -4.87
C GLU A 56 -8.24 2.20 -3.93
N PHE A 57 -6.98 1.94 -4.27
CA PHE A 57 -5.86 2.39 -3.45
C PHE A 57 -5.82 3.91 -3.35
N LEU A 58 -5.99 4.60 -4.47
CA LEU A 58 -5.95 6.06 -4.50
C LEU A 58 -7.11 6.68 -3.73
N LEU A 59 -8.28 6.06 -3.80
CA LEU A 59 -9.42 6.50 -3.00
C LEU A 59 -9.15 6.29 -1.51
N THR A 60 -8.52 5.19 -1.15
CA THR A 60 -8.15 4.90 0.23
C THR A 60 -7.10 5.88 0.73
N CYS A 61 -6.14 6.26 -0.12
CA CYS A 61 -5.16 7.29 0.21
C CYS A 61 -5.85 8.58 0.64
N ARG A 62 -6.87 8.97 -0.09
CA ARG A 62 -7.64 10.17 0.21
C ARG A 62 -8.30 10.06 1.58
N GLN A 63 -8.88 8.92 1.89
CA GLN A 63 -9.51 8.66 3.18
C GLN A 63 -8.50 8.70 4.33
N TRP A 64 -7.26 8.29 4.08
CA TRP A 64 -6.20 8.26 5.07
C TRP A 64 -5.39 9.55 5.13
N GLY A 65 -5.75 10.54 4.33
CA GLY A 65 -5.05 11.82 4.30
C GLY A 65 -3.68 11.75 3.65
N VAL A 66 -3.44 10.74 2.83
CA VAL A 66 -2.17 10.59 2.10
C VAL A 66 -2.29 11.29 0.76
N SER A 67 -1.39 12.23 0.49
CA SER A 67 -1.38 12.93 -0.78
C SER A 67 -0.91 12.02 -1.90
N SER A 68 -1.64 11.98 -3.00
CA SER A 68 -1.33 11.12 -4.13
C SER A 68 -1.23 11.88 -5.45
N VAL A 69 -1.57 13.15 -5.46
CA VAL A 69 -1.80 13.88 -6.72
C VAL A 69 -0.56 13.95 -7.60
N ASP A 70 0.56 14.40 -7.05
CA ASP A 70 1.78 14.58 -7.85
C ASP A 70 2.40 13.25 -8.27
N TRP A 71 2.27 12.25 -7.43
CA TRP A 71 2.86 10.93 -7.69
C TRP A 71 2.10 10.11 -8.69
N ASP A 72 0.80 10.33 -8.80
CA ASP A 72 -0.04 9.62 -9.75
C ASP A 72 0.33 9.94 -11.19
N GLU A 73 0.62 11.19 -11.49
CA GLU A 73 1.00 11.59 -12.83
C GLU A 73 2.30 10.92 -13.26
N GLU A 74 3.28 10.89 -12.38
CA GLU A 74 4.55 10.23 -12.66
C GLU A 74 4.38 8.74 -12.82
N ASP A 75 3.61 8.11 -11.96
CA ASP A 75 3.35 6.69 -12.03
C ASP A 75 2.62 6.32 -13.31
N LEU A 76 1.63 7.10 -13.71
CA LEU A 76 0.90 6.88 -14.94
C LEU A 76 1.81 7.02 -16.15
N ALA A 77 2.65 8.03 -16.16
CA ALA A 77 3.59 8.24 -17.24
C ALA A 77 4.56 7.07 -17.37
N ALA A 78 5.06 6.57 -16.26
CA ALA A 78 5.97 5.43 -16.25
C ALA A 78 5.28 4.17 -16.75
N GLU A 79 4.04 3.93 -16.33
CA GLU A 79 3.27 2.76 -16.75
C GLU A 79 2.93 2.83 -18.25
N PHE A 80 2.55 3.99 -18.74
CA PHE A 80 2.22 4.16 -20.14
C PHE A 80 3.44 4.06 -21.06
N SER A 81 4.60 4.39 -20.56
CA SER A 81 5.82 4.27 -21.35
C SER A 81 6.30 2.83 -21.50
N GLY A 82 5.65 1.91 -20.79
CA GLY A 82 6.05 0.51 -20.78
C GLY A 82 7.26 0.24 -19.90
N THR A 83 7.75 1.26 -19.23
CA THR A 83 8.87 1.14 -18.31
C THR A 83 8.31 1.02 -16.91
N LEU A 84 8.60 -0.08 -16.24
CA LEU A 84 8.21 -0.21 -14.85
C LEU A 84 8.97 0.83 -14.04
N PRO A 85 8.26 1.56 -13.17
CA PRO A 85 8.96 2.51 -12.33
C PRO A 85 9.99 1.76 -11.51
N VAL A 86 11.22 2.22 -11.60
CA VAL A 86 12.26 1.69 -10.73
C VAL A 86 11.92 2.19 -9.34
N VAL A 87 11.73 1.25 -8.42
CA VAL A 87 11.48 1.65 -7.04
C VAL A 87 12.71 2.40 -6.57
N PRO A 88 12.57 3.69 -6.25
CA PRO A 88 13.72 4.43 -5.77
C PRO A 88 14.19 3.76 -4.49
N ALA A 89 15.38 3.34 -4.54
CA ALA A 89 15.96 2.70 -3.38
C ALA A 89 16.30 3.73 -2.32
#